data_71ea8a9d3aad0dbdd3016d54e86c3bd4
#
_entry.id   71ea8a9d3aad0dbdd3016d54e86c3bd4
#
_cell.length_a   1.000
_cell.length_b   1.000
_cell.length_c   1.000
_cell.angle_alpha   90.00
_cell.angle_beta   90.00
_cell.angle_gamma   90.00
#
_symmetry.space_group_name_H-M   'P 1'
#
loop_
_entity.id
_entity.type
_entity.pdbx_description
1 polymer ?
#
loop_
_entity_poly.entity_id
_entity_poly.type
_entity_poly.pdbx_seq_one_letter_code
_entity_poly.pdbx_strand_id
1 'polypeptide(L)'
;MYGYIRQGRRTALTREVMGGVAFQVLTVGPGLLRRLRVRRLLRRMARHGVGTAVFEDGAWRETAARYGIRPVAVGPLRLAKLGELLDAVCPALSGKTVRLCTGEGGSAARRAARVLVKRARYVAVEPPGQASLEQWLLERYGLAAGSGGQQPSATVWCGTAEEDGGGAAVYLGADCAARQEVRYAAEGLGPRPVPEQLLAALFAAGRWEPSEIRVVSVTSRA
;
A
#
# COMPACT_ATOMS: atom_id res chain seq x y z
N MET A 1 -5.51 -12.16 -13.45
CA MET A 1 -4.21 -12.89 -13.26
C MET A 1 -3.13 -11.88 -12.95
N TYR A 2 -2.26 -12.17 -11.98
CA TYR A 2 -1.18 -11.27 -11.56
C TYR A 2 0.14 -11.60 -12.25
N GLY A 3 0.97 -10.59 -12.47
CA GLY A 3 2.36 -10.73 -12.85
C GLY A 3 3.29 -10.67 -11.65
N TYR A 4 4.48 -11.26 -11.77
CA TYR A 4 5.59 -11.08 -10.83
C TYR A 4 6.88 -10.86 -11.65
N ILE A 5 7.56 -9.76 -11.40
CA ILE A 5 8.77 -9.38 -12.15
C ILE A 5 9.94 -9.34 -11.18
N ARG A 6 10.91 -10.23 -11.40
CA ARG A 6 12.09 -10.40 -10.55
C ARG A 6 13.39 -10.48 -11.33
N GLN A 7 14.49 -10.26 -10.65
CA GLN A 7 15.84 -10.50 -11.18
C GLN A 7 16.16 -12.01 -11.13
N GLY A 8 17.03 -12.47 -12.04
CA GLY A 8 17.50 -13.85 -12.03
C GLY A 8 18.62 -14.11 -13.06
N ARG A 9 19.01 -15.34 -13.20
CA ARG A 9 20.14 -15.74 -14.06
C ARG A 9 19.82 -15.73 -15.55
N ARG A 10 18.55 -16.00 -15.92
CA ARG A 10 18.10 -16.08 -17.33
C ARG A 10 16.78 -15.35 -17.50
N THR A 11 16.60 -14.72 -18.67
CA THR A 11 15.33 -14.07 -18.98
C THR A 11 14.33 -15.12 -19.47
N ALA A 12 13.27 -15.35 -18.67
CA ALA A 12 12.23 -16.35 -18.93
C ALA A 12 10.87 -15.87 -18.41
N LEU A 13 9.80 -16.43 -18.99
CA LEU A 13 8.43 -16.28 -18.53
C LEU A 13 7.92 -17.65 -18.10
N THR A 14 7.58 -17.80 -16.83
CA THR A 14 7.06 -19.01 -16.21
C THR A 14 5.71 -18.76 -15.56
N ARG A 15 5.04 -19.82 -15.13
CA ARG A 15 3.85 -19.74 -14.28
C ARG A 15 4.21 -20.38 -12.94
N GLU A 16 4.00 -19.65 -11.85
CA GLU A 16 4.30 -20.11 -10.49
C GLU A 16 3.08 -19.85 -9.60
N VAL A 17 2.88 -20.69 -8.60
CA VAL A 17 1.85 -20.51 -7.57
C VAL A 17 2.53 -20.06 -6.29
N MET A 18 2.11 -18.90 -5.78
CA MET A 18 2.61 -18.32 -4.53
C MET A 18 1.41 -18.00 -3.64
N GLY A 19 1.41 -18.50 -2.41
CA GLY A 19 0.31 -18.29 -1.46
C GLY A 19 -1.07 -18.69 -2.01
N GLY A 20 -1.14 -19.76 -2.84
CA GLY A 20 -2.38 -20.23 -3.46
C GLY A 20 -2.86 -19.42 -4.68
N VAL A 21 -2.11 -18.41 -5.11
CA VAL A 21 -2.43 -17.57 -6.29
C VAL A 21 -1.46 -17.85 -7.43
N ALA A 22 -1.99 -18.01 -8.65
CA ALA A 22 -1.18 -18.20 -9.85
C ALA A 22 -0.66 -16.86 -10.38
N PHE A 23 0.66 -16.77 -10.56
CA PHE A 23 1.36 -15.63 -11.14
C PHE A 23 2.00 -16.01 -12.47
N GLN A 24 2.00 -15.07 -13.42
CA GLN A 24 2.96 -15.11 -14.53
C GLN A 24 4.25 -14.42 -14.07
N VAL A 25 5.32 -15.20 -13.95
CA VAL A 25 6.62 -14.76 -13.43
C VAL A 25 7.56 -14.44 -14.57
N LEU A 26 7.92 -13.17 -14.71
CA LEU A 26 8.98 -12.72 -15.59
C LEU A 26 10.28 -12.62 -14.80
N THR A 27 11.15 -13.58 -15.00
CA THR A 27 12.53 -13.51 -14.50
C THR A 27 13.38 -12.77 -15.52
N VAL A 28 14.14 -11.77 -15.07
CA VAL A 28 14.97 -10.93 -15.93
C VAL A 28 16.44 -11.20 -15.65
N GLY A 29 17.12 -11.85 -16.59
CA GLY A 29 18.55 -12.12 -16.53
C GLY A 29 19.39 -11.03 -17.20
N PRO A 30 20.73 -11.07 -17.03
CA PRO A 30 21.67 -10.21 -17.75
C PRO A 30 21.71 -10.54 -19.24
N GLY A 31 22.34 -9.66 -20.05
CA GLY A 31 22.63 -9.92 -21.47
C GLY A 31 22.38 -8.72 -22.37
N LEU A 32 23.05 -8.71 -23.53
CA LEU A 32 23.04 -7.61 -24.50
C LEU A 32 21.62 -7.29 -25.02
N LEU A 33 20.81 -8.32 -25.29
CA LEU A 33 19.44 -8.16 -25.80
C LEU A 33 18.37 -8.14 -24.68
N ARG A 34 18.76 -7.90 -23.41
CA ARG A 34 17.90 -7.89 -22.25
C ARG A 34 16.64 -7.05 -22.46
N ARG A 35 16.80 -5.80 -22.90
CA ARG A 35 15.68 -4.86 -23.09
C ARG A 35 14.67 -5.35 -24.13
N LEU A 36 15.13 -5.88 -25.25
CA LEU A 36 14.26 -6.40 -26.31
C LEU A 36 13.49 -7.64 -25.86
N ARG A 37 14.18 -8.58 -25.21
CA ARG A 37 13.56 -9.81 -24.66
C ARG A 37 12.51 -9.48 -23.62
N VAL A 38 12.81 -8.58 -22.66
CA VAL A 38 11.86 -8.15 -21.62
C VAL A 38 10.63 -7.49 -22.26
N ARG A 39 10.79 -6.55 -23.21
CA ARG A 39 9.66 -5.93 -23.92
C ARG A 39 8.76 -6.95 -24.61
N ARG A 40 9.35 -7.96 -25.28
CA ARG A 40 8.59 -9.04 -25.93
C ARG A 40 7.78 -9.87 -24.91
N LEU A 41 8.39 -10.19 -23.77
CA LEU A 41 7.74 -10.96 -22.71
C LEU A 41 6.67 -10.17 -21.96
N LEU A 42 6.88 -8.88 -21.68
CA LEU A 42 5.86 -7.99 -21.11
C LEU A 42 4.64 -7.88 -22.04
N ARG A 43 4.87 -7.73 -23.36
CA ARG A 43 3.76 -7.74 -24.33
C ARG A 43 3.00 -9.07 -24.29
N ARG A 44 3.70 -10.19 -24.13
CA ARG A 44 3.08 -11.52 -23.99
C ARG A 44 2.27 -11.62 -22.69
N MET A 45 2.80 -11.15 -21.55
CA MET A 45 2.06 -11.08 -20.27
C MET A 45 0.77 -10.28 -20.41
N ALA A 46 0.84 -9.10 -21.02
CA ALA A 46 -0.34 -8.25 -21.26
C ALA A 46 -1.39 -8.96 -22.11
N ARG A 47 -0.99 -9.65 -23.20
CA ARG A 47 -1.89 -10.48 -24.03
C ARG A 47 -2.54 -11.63 -23.27
N HIS A 48 -1.89 -12.14 -22.24
CA HIS A 48 -2.46 -13.17 -21.35
C HIS A 48 -3.32 -12.57 -20.22
N GLY A 49 -3.67 -11.28 -20.31
CA GLY A 49 -4.56 -10.60 -19.35
C GLY A 49 -3.91 -10.19 -18.04
N VAL A 50 -2.58 -10.06 -18.00
CA VAL A 50 -1.88 -9.50 -16.84
C VAL A 50 -1.99 -7.97 -16.90
N GLY A 51 -2.85 -7.38 -16.07
CA GLY A 51 -2.99 -5.93 -15.94
C GLY A 51 -2.25 -5.35 -14.74
N THR A 52 -1.88 -6.20 -13.76
CA THR A 52 -1.15 -5.77 -12.56
C THR A 52 -0.02 -6.73 -12.24
N ALA A 53 1.10 -6.21 -11.73
CA ALA A 53 2.26 -7.02 -11.38
C ALA A 53 2.94 -6.55 -10.10
N VAL A 54 3.55 -7.51 -9.41
CA VAL A 54 4.51 -7.30 -8.34
C VAL A 54 5.87 -7.02 -8.97
N PHE A 55 6.55 -5.97 -8.52
CA PHE A 55 7.90 -5.62 -8.98
C PHE A 55 8.85 -5.75 -7.79
N GLU A 56 9.77 -6.69 -7.87
CA GLU A 56 10.78 -6.90 -6.83
C GLU A 56 11.76 -5.72 -6.76
N ASP A 57 12.08 -5.16 -7.90
CA ASP A 57 12.76 -3.87 -8.04
C ASP A 57 11.95 -2.91 -8.93
N GLY A 58 12.25 -1.62 -8.85
CA GLY A 58 11.55 -0.60 -9.66
C GLY A 58 11.94 -0.56 -11.14
N ALA A 59 12.98 -1.29 -11.56
CA ALA A 59 13.67 -1.10 -12.84
C ALA A 59 12.80 -1.26 -14.10
N TRP A 60 11.72 -2.04 -14.02
CA TRP A 60 10.87 -2.36 -15.17
C TRP A 60 9.47 -1.75 -15.13
N ARG A 61 9.15 -0.94 -14.11
CA ARG A 61 7.81 -0.35 -13.93
C ARG A 61 7.37 0.48 -15.12
N GLU A 62 8.21 1.42 -15.54
CA GLU A 62 7.89 2.28 -16.70
C GLU A 62 7.75 1.50 -18.00
N THR A 63 8.63 0.48 -18.20
CA THR A 63 8.56 -0.36 -19.40
C THR A 63 7.28 -1.19 -19.39
N ALA A 64 6.88 -1.74 -18.26
CA ALA A 64 5.66 -2.52 -18.09
C ALA A 64 4.39 -1.66 -18.25
N ALA A 65 4.41 -0.44 -17.76
CA ALA A 65 3.31 0.52 -17.90
C ALA A 65 2.94 0.80 -19.37
N ARG A 66 3.94 0.82 -20.29
CA ARG A 66 3.72 0.96 -21.74
C ARG A 66 2.89 -0.19 -22.35
N TYR A 67 2.77 -1.31 -21.65
CA TYR A 67 1.95 -2.47 -22.03
C TYR A 67 0.69 -2.60 -21.16
N GLY A 68 0.34 -1.57 -20.39
CA GLY A 68 -0.83 -1.57 -19.50
C GLY A 68 -0.65 -2.37 -18.21
N ILE A 69 0.58 -2.82 -17.89
CA ILE A 69 0.87 -3.57 -16.66
C ILE A 69 1.27 -2.56 -15.57
N ARG A 70 0.43 -2.42 -14.55
CA ARG A 70 0.63 -1.49 -13.43
C ARG A 70 1.15 -2.22 -12.19
N PRO A 71 1.84 -1.54 -11.26
CA PRO A 71 2.14 -2.11 -9.95
C PRO A 71 0.87 -2.49 -9.20
N VAL A 72 0.94 -3.57 -8.42
CA VAL A 72 -0.14 -3.91 -7.49
C VAL A 72 -0.29 -2.78 -6.48
N ALA A 73 -1.52 -2.30 -6.27
CA ALA A 73 -1.83 -1.27 -5.30
C ALA A 73 -1.70 -1.83 -3.87
N VAL A 74 -0.84 -1.24 -3.05
CA VAL A 74 -0.63 -1.68 -1.66
C VAL A 74 -1.55 -0.95 -0.67
N GLY A 75 -2.16 0.17 -1.08
CA GLY A 75 -3.07 0.96 -0.24
C GLY A 75 -4.19 0.17 0.42
N PRO A 76 -4.91 -0.74 -0.27
CA PRO A 76 -5.94 -1.57 0.35
C PRO A 76 -5.43 -2.46 1.49
N LEU A 77 -4.24 -3.05 1.37
CA LEU A 77 -3.60 -3.83 2.43
C LEU A 77 -3.22 -2.93 3.61
N ARG A 78 -2.58 -1.80 3.33
CA ARG A 78 -2.22 -0.81 4.36
C ARG A 78 -3.45 -0.30 5.11
N LEU A 79 -4.53 -0.04 4.40
CA LEU A 79 -5.79 0.38 5.02
C LEU A 79 -6.36 -0.70 5.94
N ALA A 80 -6.32 -1.97 5.54
CA ALA A 80 -6.74 -3.09 6.38
C ALA A 80 -5.86 -3.24 7.64
N LYS A 81 -4.57 -2.89 7.53
CA LYS A 81 -3.58 -2.95 8.62
C LYS A 81 -3.33 -1.59 9.28
N LEU A 82 -4.15 -0.57 9.00
CA LEU A 82 -3.92 0.81 9.47
C LEU A 82 -3.71 0.89 10.99
N GLY A 83 -4.44 0.08 11.77
CA GLY A 83 -4.27 0.05 13.21
C GLY A 83 -2.84 -0.35 13.62
N GLU A 84 -2.30 -1.43 13.05
CA GLU A 84 -0.95 -1.91 13.35
C GLU A 84 0.12 -0.95 12.82
N LEU A 85 -0.12 -0.34 11.65
CA LEU A 85 0.79 0.68 11.10
C LEU A 85 0.89 1.90 12.01
N LEU A 86 -0.23 2.35 12.55
CA LEU A 86 -0.27 3.46 13.50
C LEU A 86 0.45 3.10 14.81
N ASP A 87 0.23 1.89 15.34
CA ASP A 87 0.93 1.43 16.54
C ASP A 87 2.45 1.37 16.34
N ALA A 88 2.90 1.03 15.12
CA ALA A 88 4.32 0.96 14.76
C ALA A 88 4.97 2.35 14.62
N VAL A 89 4.25 3.37 14.09
CA VAL A 89 4.81 4.72 13.88
C VAL A 89 4.56 5.66 15.04
N CYS A 90 3.48 5.47 15.78
CA CYS A 90 3.08 6.31 16.91
C CYS A 90 2.43 5.48 18.02
N PRO A 91 3.22 4.84 18.87
CA PRO A 91 2.68 4.09 20.01
C PRO A 91 1.82 4.97 20.93
N ALA A 92 0.80 4.38 21.55
CA ALA A 92 -0.09 5.04 22.50
C ALA A 92 -0.83 6.26 21.90
N LEU A 93 -1.61 6.03 20.84
CA LEU A 93 -2.46 7.05 20.21
C LEU A 93 -3.65 7.48 21.07
N SER A 94 -4.02 6.70 22.09
CA SER A 94 -5.11 7.07 23.00
C SER A 94 -4.80 8.39 23.70
N GLY A 95 -5.68 9.37 23.57
CA GLY A 95 -5.45 10.72 24.09
C GLY A 95 -4.73 11.69 23.15
N LYS A 96 -4.27 11.24 21.99
CA LYS A 96 -3.56 12.07 20.99
C LYS A 96 -4.47 12.50 19.84
N THR A 97 -4.01 13.52 19.11
CA THR A 97 -4.64 14.00 17.88
C THR A 97 -3.98 13.32 16.67
N VAL A 98 -4.78 12.81 15.74
CA VAL A 98 -4.32 12.30 14.46
C VAL A 98 -4.88 13.16 13.33
N ARG A 99 -4.02 13.58 12.42
CA ARG A 99 -4.38 14.28 11.20
C ARG A 99 -4.77 13.27 10.12
N LEU A 100 -5.89 13.49 9.45
CA LEU A 100 -6.36 12.70 8.33
C LEU A 100 -6.43 13.56 7.08
N CYS A 101 -5.50 13.37 6.15
CA CYS A 101 -5.46 14.02 4.86
C CYS A 101 -6.25 13.18 3.86
N THR A 102 -7.40 13.69 3.42
CA THR A 102 -8.40 12.87 2.71
C THR A 102 -8.04 12.56 1.27
N GLY A 103 -7.33 13.45 0.57
CA GLY A 103 -7.12 13.32 -0.86
C GLY A 103 -8.45 13.24 -1.63
N GLU A 104 -8.39 12.80 -2.89
CA GLU A 104 -9.59 12.62 -3.73
C GLU A 104 -10.42 11.36 -3.37
N GLY A 105 -9.90 10.48 -2.53
CA GLY A 105 -10.45 9.15 -2.23
C GLY A 105 -11.40 9.10 -1.04
N GLY A 106 -12.59 9.67 -1.11
CA GLY A 106 -13.56 9.72 0.01
C GLY A 106 -13.87 8.38 0.68
N SER A 107 -13.85 7.25 -0.02
CA SER A 107 -14.09 5.93 0.57
C SER A 107 -12.92 5.44 1.42
N ALA A 108 -11.68 5.68 1.00
CA ALA A 108 -10.49 5.33 1.77
C ALA A 108 -10.41 6.16 3.05
N ALA A 109 -10.67 7.48 2.95
CA ALA A 109 -10.71 8.39 4.09
C ALA A 109 -11.77 7.97 5.13
N ARG A 110 -12.98 7.61 4.70
CA ARG A 110 -14.02 7.09 5.61
C ARG A 110 -13.62 5.79 6.31
N ARG A 111 -12.96 4.88 5.59
CA ARG A 111 -12.44 3.63 6.21
C ARG A 111 -11.32 3.93 7.20
N ALA A 112 -10.38 4.82 6.86
CA ALA A 112 -9.33 5.26 7.76
C ALA A 112 -9.92 5.93 9.00
N ALA A 113 -10.87 6.85 8.84
CA ALA A 113 -11.56 7.51 9.94
C ALA A 113 -12.21 6.50 10.91
N ARG A 114 -12.84 5.43 10.42
CA ARG A 114 -13.40 4.36 11.28
C ARG A 114 -12.37 3.67 12.18
N VAL A 115 -11.13 3.55 11.72
CA VAL A 115 -10.04 3.02 12.53
C VAL A 115 -9.57 4.06 13.54
N LEU A 116 -9.42 5.32 13.09
CA LEU A 116 -8.91 6.43 13.91
C LEU A 116 -9.82 6.76 15.09
N VAL A 117 -11.14 6.82 14.90
CA VAL A 117 -12.11 7.13 15.97
C VAL A 117 -12.09 6.13 17.12
N LYS A 118 -11.58 4.93 16.92
CA LYS A 118 -11.42 3.90 17.95
C LYS A 118 -10.09 3.98 18.69
N ARG A 119 -9.13 4.77 18.20
CA ARG A 119 -7.74 4.77 18.66
C ARG A 119 -7.23 6.14 19.10
N ALA A 120 -7.67 7.21 18.45
CA ALA A 120 -7.26 8.57 18.74
C ALA A 120 -8.34 9.30 19.53
N ARG A 121 -7.93 10.29 20.33
CA ARG A 121 -8.88 11.17 21.03
C ARG A 121 -9.52 12.18 20.08
N TYR A 122 -8.73 12.72 19.15
CA TYR A 122 -9.18 13.69 18.17
C TYR A 122 -8.73 13.29 16.77
N VAL A 123 -9.60 13.54 15.78
CA VAL A 123 -9.29 13.35 14.36
C VAL A 123 -9.42 14.70 13.68
N ALA A 124 -8.29 15.29 13.29
CA ALA A 124 -8.26 16.52 12.50
C ALA A 124 -8.33 16.13 11.03
N VAL A 125 -9.33 16.62 10.31
CA VAL A 125 -9.53 16.32 8.88
C VAL A 125 -9.00 17.49 8.05
N GLU A 126 -8.24 17.20 7.01
CA GLU A 126 -7.72 18.19 6.07
C GLU A 126 -8.32 18.06 4.66
N PRO A 127 -8.35 19.17 3.90
CA PRO A 127 -8.85 19.18 2.51
C PRO A 127 -8.06 18.24 1.59
N PRO A 128 -8.61 17.89 0.40
CA PRO A 128 -9.97 18.16 -0.03
C PRO A 128 -11.00 17.19 0.57
N GLY A 129 -12.27 17.61 0.62
CA GLY A 129 -13.36 16.74 1.11
C GLY A 129 -13.59 16.81 2.62
N GLN A 130 -12.93 17.74 3.31
CA GLN A 130 -13.01 17.94 4.74
C GLN A 130 -14.46 18.04 5.24
N ALA A 131 -15.25 18.95 4.74
CA ALA A 131 -16.61 19.22 5.24
C ALA A 131 -17.53 17.99 5.23
N SER A 132 -17.50 17.20 4.11
CA SER A 132 -18.33 16.02 3.99
C SER A 132 -17.91 14.89 4.95
N LEU A 133 -16.61 14.79 5.24
CA LEU A 133 -16.11 13.79 6.18
C LEU A 133 -16.34 14.22 7.64
N GLU A 134 -16.19 15.49 7.94
CA GLU A 134 -16.51 16.06 9.26
C GLU A 134 -17.98 15.90 9.60
N GLN A 135 -18.87 16.23 8.67
CA GLN A 135 -20.30 16.01 8.85
C GLN A 135 -20.60 14.52 9.08
N TRP A 136 -20.02 13.64 8.29
CA TRP A 136 -20.20 12.20 8.47
C TRP A 136 -19.65 11.68 9.82
N LEU A 137 -18.52 12.23 10.32
CA LEU A 137 -17.99 11.88 11.64
C LEU A 137 -18.93 12.34 12.77
N LEU A 138 -19.48 13.55 12.63
CA LEU A 138 -20.45 14.08 13.60
C LEU A 138 -21.72 13.25 13.63
N GLU A 139 -22.33 12.97 12.46
CA GLU A 139 -23.57 12.21 12.35
C GLU A 139 -23.43 10.76 12.83
N ARG A 140 -22.29 10.12 12.52
CA ARG A 140 -22.11 8.68 12.77
C ARG A 140 -21.53 8.36 14.14
N TYR A 141 -20.70 9.24 14.69
CA TYR A 141 -19.93 8.99 15.92
C TYR A 141 -20.09 10.09 16.96
N GLY A 142 -20.84 11.15 16.67
CA GLY A 142 -20.97 12.31 17.56
C GLY A 142 -19.65 13.07 17.76
N LEU A 143 -18.69 12.90 16.85
CA LEU A 143 -17.37 13.50 16.97
C LEU A 143 -17.28 14.76 16.12
N ALA A 144 -17.06 15.89 16.79
CA ALA A 144 -16.62 17.10 16.11
C ALA A 144 -15.16 16.87 15.62
N ALA A 145 -14.96 16.86 14.31
CA ALA A 145 -13.62 16.81 13.77
C ALA A 145 -12.90 18.14 14.07
N GLY A 146 -11.71 18.05 14.64
CA GLY A 146 -10.92 19.23 14.96
C GLY A 146 -9.64 18.87 15.67
N SER A 147 -8.65 19.75 15.59
CA SER A 147 -7.36 19.53 16.24
C SER A 147 -7.39 19.83 17.75
N GLY A 148 -8.47 20.45 18.23
CA GLY A 148 -8.50 20.97 19.60
C GLY A 148 -7.35 21.97 19.90
N GLY A 149 -6.73 22.55 18.86
CA GLY A 149 -5.55 23.39 18.97
C GLY A 149 -4.24 22.64 19.21
N GLN A 150 -4.25 21.30 19.25
CA GLN A 150 -3.06 20.50 19.48
C GLN A 150 -2.39 20.10 18.16
N GLN A 151 -1.05 20.08 18.16
CA GLN A 151 -0.30 19.52 17.03
C GLN A 151 -0.58 18.02 16.88
N PRO A 152 -0.82 17.54 15.66
CA PRO A 152 -1.05 16.12 15.42
C PRO A 152 0.19 15.29 15.76
N SER A 153 -0.03 14.20 16.48
CA SER A 153 1.03 13.24 16.83
C SER A 153 1.33 12.25 15.70
N ALA A 154 0.39 12.08 14.79
CA ALA A 154 0.56 11.26 13.59
C ALA A 154 -0.32 11.80 12.46
N THR A 155 0.10 11.53 11.20
CA THR A 155 -0.65 11.91 10.00
C THR A 155 -0.97 10.67 9.17
N VAL A 156 -2.20 10.55 8.70
CA VAL A 156 -2.65 9.50 7.76
C VAL A 156 -2.98 10.15 6.41
N TRP A 157 -2.25 9.78 5.39
CA TRP A 157 -2.40 10.27 4.03
C TRP A 157 -3.21 9.29 3.19
N CYS A 158 -4.42 9.64 2.78
CA CYS A 158 -5.27 8.81 1.91
C CYS A 158 -5.09 9.13 0.42
N GLY A 159 -4.58 10.32 0.10
CA GLY A 159 -4.23 10.77 -1.23
C GLY A 159 -2.72 10.84 -1.47
N THR A 160 -2.32 11.59 -2.48
CA THR A 160 -0.92 11.97 -2.70
C THR A 160 -0.47 12.91 -1.59
N ALA A 161 0.65 12.62 -0.96
CA ALA A 161 1.20 13.51 0.06
C ALA A 161 1.85 14.72 -0.60
N GLU A 162 1.36 15.92 -0.32
CA GLU A 162 1.87 17.17 -0.89
C GLU A 162 3.13 17.65 -0.15
N GLU A 163 3.26 17.36 1.15
CA GLU A 163 4.40 17.73 1.98
C GLU A 163 4.85 16.57 2.86
N ASP A 164 6.15 16.50 3.14
CA ASP A 164 6.67 15.68 4.22
C ASP A 164 6.35 16.38 5.55
N GLY A 165 5.16 16.15 6.07
CA GLY A 165 4.79 16.59 7.41
C GLY A 165 5.69 15.87 8.41
N GLY A 166 6.77 16.53 8.85
CA GLY A 166 7.73 15.98 9.81
C GLY A 166 7.01 15.35 11.01
N GLY A 167 7.23 14.04 11.22
CA GLY A 167 6.61 13.29 12.30
C GLY A 167 6.16 11.88 11.88
N ALA A 168 5.41 11.24 12.77
CA ALA A 168 4.85 9.91 12.50
C ALA A 168 3.79 9.98 11.38
N ALA A 169 4.00 9.24 10.28
CA ALA A 169 3.09 9.25 9.15
C ALA A 169 2.77 7.84 8.65
N VAL A 170 1.54 7.66 8.15
CA VAL A 170 1.10 6.46 7.42
C VAL A 170 0.55 6.89 6.07
N TYR A 171 1.09 6.33 5.00
CA TYR A 171 0.70 6.63 3.63
C TYR A 171 -0.14 5.50 3.05
N LEU A 172 -1.35 5.82 2.58
CA LEU A 172 -2.33 4.89 1.99
C LEU A 172 -2.56 5.16 0.49
N GLY A 173 -2.11 6.32 0.00
CA GLY A 173 -2.30 6.76 -1.39
C GLY A 173 -1.48 5.95 -2.42
N ALA A 174 -1.57 6.34 -3.68
CA ALA A 174 -0.92 5.63 -4.79
C ALA A 174 0.62 5.66 -4.72
N ASP A 175 1.21 6.68 -4.12
CA ASP A 175 2.64 6.89 -3.92
C ASP A 175 3.19 6.33 -2.60
N CYS A 176 2.33 5.69 -1.80
CA CYS A 176 2.67 5.22 -0.46
C CYS A 176 3.93 4.33 -0.41
N ALA A 177 4.14 3.47 -1.41
CA ALA A 177 5.32 2.61 -1.47
C ALA A 177 6.63 3.38 -1.77
N ALA A 178 6.54 4.56 -2.39
CA ALA A 178 7.71 5.42 -2.61
C ALA A 178 8.10 6.19 -1.33
N ARG A 179 7.09 6.57 -0.53
CA ARG A 179 7.25 7.37 0.68
C ARG A 179 7.62 6.56 1.93
N GLN A 180 7.17 5.29 1.96
CA GLN A 180 7.29 4.48 3.17
C GLN A 180 7.48 3.01 2.80
N GLU A 181 8.46 2.37 3.43
CA GLU A 181 8.65 0.93 3.36
C GLU A 181 7.95 0.27 4.55
N VAL A 182 7.11 -0.71 4.25
CA VAL A 182 6.46 -1.55 5.27
C VAL A 182 6.87 -2.99 5.05
N ARG A 183 7.33 -3.62 6.12
CA ARG A 183 7.67 -5.04 6.12
C ARG A 183 6.61 -5.82 6.88
N TYR A 184 6.19 -6.90 6.29
CA TYR A 184 5.16 -7.77 6.84
C TYR A 184 5.71 -9.19 7.05
N ALA A 185 5.16 -9.87 8.04
CA ALA A 185 5.23 -11.32 8.19
C ALA A 185 3.84 -11.91 7.91
N ALA A 186 3.81 -13.08 7.29
CA ALA A 186 2.58 -13.80 7.02
C ALA A 186 2.83 -15.29 7.28
N GLU A 187 1.98 -15.90 8.11
CA GLU A 187 2.07 -17.32 8.42
C GLU A 187 1.88 -18.12 7.12
N GLY A 188 2.75 -19.11 6.87
CA GLY A 188 2.71 -19.91 5.64
C GLY A 188 3.50 -19.40 4.44
N LEU A 189 4.05 -18.17 4.46
CA LEU A 189 4.98 -17.68 3.43
C LEU A 189 6.46 -17.74 3.85
N GLY A 190 6.72 -18.34 5.00
CA GLY A 190 8.08 -18.53 5.54
C GLY A 190 8.51 -17.41 6.49
N PRO A 191 9.68 -17.56 7.14
CA PRO A 191 10.14 -16.67 8.20
C PRO A 191 10.70 -15.32 7.71
N ARG A 192 10.88 -15.14 6.40
CA ARG A 192 11.45 -13.92 5.85
C ARG A 192 10.34 -12.87 5.57
N PRO A 193 10.66 -11.58 5.72
CA PRO A 193 9.73 -10.53 5.32
C PRO A 193 9.31 -10.69 3.85
N VAL A 194 8.01 -10.64 3.61
CA VAL A 194 7.43 -10.80 2.27
C VAL A 194 7.33 -9.43 1.62
N PRO A 195 7.63 -9.30 0.31
CA PRO A 195 7.44 -8.05 -0.41
C PRO A 195 6.00 -7.55 -0.27
N GLU A 196 5.83 -6.27 0.08
CA GLU A 196 4.52 -5.68 0.33
C GLU A 196 3.56 -5.85 -0.87
N GLN A 197 4.06 -5.65 -2.10
CA GLN A 197 3.24 -5.84 -3.31
C GLN A 197 2.77 -7.28 -3.51
N LEU A 198 3.58 -8.27 -3.09
CA LEU A 198 3.17 -9.68 -3.16
C LEU A 198 2.02 -9.94 -2.20
N LEU A 199 2.13 -9.51 -0.94
CA LEU A 199 1.05 -9.63 0.03
C LEU A 199 -0.20 -8.87 -0.38
N ALA A 200 -0.05 -7.67 -0.96
CA ALA A 200 -1.17 -6.91 -1.49
C ALA A 200 -1.89 -7.65 -2.63
N ALA A 201 -1.15 -8.36 -3.50
CA ALA A 201 -1.75 -9.20 -4.55
C ALA A 201 -2.51 -10.40 -3.96
N LEU A 202 -1.94 -11.08 -2.97
CA LEU A 202 -2.57 -12.21 -2.29
C LEU A 202 -3.82 -11.79 -1.51
N PHE A 203 -3.75 -10.65 -0.79
CA PHE A 203 -4.87 -10.03 -0.10
C PHE A 203 -5.98 -9.63 -1.07
N ALA A 204 -5.65 -8.97 -2.18
CA ALA A 204 -6.61 -8.58 -3.21
C ALA A 204 -7.25 -9.77 -3.93
N ALA A 205 -6.56 -10.92 -3.98
CA ALA A 205 -7.10 -12.18 -4.51
C ALA A 205 -8.03 -12.90 -3.51
N GLY A 206 -8.25 -12.36 -2.30
CA GLY A 206 -9.09 -12.96 -1.26
C GLY A 206 -8.54 -14.27 -0.70
N ARG A 207 -7.24 -14.49 -0.79
CA ARG A 207 -6.57 -15.71 -0.30
C ARG A 207 -5.97 -15.55 1.08
N TRP A 208 -5.85 -14.31 1.54
CA TRP A 208 -5.25 -13.98 2.83
C TRP A 208 -6.12 -12.97 3.55
N GLU A 209 -6.43 -13.26 4.80
CA GLU A 209 -7.14 -12.33 5.68
C GLU A 209 -6.17 -11.37 6.38
N PRO A 210 -6.63 -10.18 6.78
CA PRO A 210 -5.78 -9.26 7.55
C PRO A 210 -5.21 -9.87 8.83
N SER A 211 -5.93 -10.80 9.49
CA SER A 211 -5.49 -11.49 10.70
C SER A 211 -4.26 -12.37 10.51
N GLU A 212 -4.04 -12.90 9.31
CA GLU A 212 -2.90 -13.75 8.95
C GLU A 212 -1.64 -12.95 8.59
N ILE A 213 -1.78 -11.64 8.45
CA ILE A 213 -0.70 -10.72 8.06
C ILE A 213 -0.38 -9.82 9.27
N ARG A 214 0.89 -9.73 9.65
CA ARG A 214 1.36 -8.88 10.75
C ARG A 214 2.37 -7.85 10.23
N VAL A 215 2.24 -6.60 10.68
CA VAL A 215 3.25 -5.57 10.45
C VAL A 215 4.48 -5.85 11.30
N VAL A 216 5.66 -5.91 10.70
CA VAL A 216 6.94 -6.14 11.37
C VAL A 216 7.66 -4.82 11.62
N SER A 217 7.75 -3.98 10.59
CA SER A 217 8.40 -2.67 10.70
C SER A 217 7.85 -1.70 9.68
N VAL A 218 7.94 -0.42 10.02
CA VAL A 218 7.58 0.71 9.17
C VAL A 218 8.75 1.68 9.16
N THR A 219 9.22 2.04 7.96
CA THR A 219 10.36 2.96 7.78
C THR A 219 9.99 4.02 6.76
N SER A 220 10.05 5.29 7.15
CA SER A 220 9.88 6.40 6.21
C SER A 220 11.09 6.46 5.27
N ARG A 221 10.83 6.75 4.00
CA ARG A 221 11.87 7.01 3.00
C ARG A 221 11.98 8.53 2.85
N ALA A 222 13.18 9.02 3.13
CA ALA A 222 13.54 10.42 2.88
C ALA A 222 13.58 10.71 1.36
#